data_da2c7bbb1ef572d2e5c8dcf57cb9419b
#
_entry.id   da2c7bbb1ef572d2e5c8dcf57cb9419b
#
_cell.length_a   1.000
_cell.length_b   1.000
_cell.length_c   1.000
_cell.angle_alpha   90.00
_cell.angle_beta   90.00
_cell.angle_gamma   90.00
#
_symmetry.space_group_name_H-M   'P 1'
#
loop_
_entity.id
_entity.type
_entity.pdbx_description
1 polymer ?
#
loop_
_entity_poly.entity_id
_entity_poly.type
_entity_poly.pdbx_seq_one_letter_code
_entity_poly.pdbx_strand_id
1 'polypeptide(L)'
;MDKLEHIGIAVKNLEESNKVFAKLLGRPHYKIEVVEREGVRTSFFDVGGVKIELVEATRPDSAIAKFIEKRGEGLHHLAFATDRIDRQMEELSHDFTLLSEKPMEGADNKMIAFIHPKTTNGVLIELCQDSDATDSQIK
;
A
#
# COMPACT_ATOMS: atom_id res chain seq x y z
N MET A 1 -10.56 -9.41 -7.92
CA MET A 1 -9.18 -9.15 -7.49
C MET A 1 -8.28 -10.24 -7.99
N ASP A 2 -7.17 -9.87 -8.58
CA ASP A 2 -6.40 -10.82 -9.37
C ASP A 2 -5.24 -11.47 -8.62
N LYS A 3 -4.61 -10.72 -7.72
CA LYS A 3 -3.46 -11.25 -6.98
C LYS A 3 -3.12 -10.35 -5.80
N LEU A 4 -2.35 -10.92 -4.87
CA LEU A 4 -1.71 -10.13 -3.83
C LEU A 4 -0.57 -9.35 -4.49
N GLU A 5 -0.66 -8.03 -4.47
CA GLU A 5 0.30 -7.15 -5.13
C GLU A 5 1.46 -6.80 -4.20
N HIS A 6 1.13 -6.38 -2.97
CA HIS A 6 2.17 -6.07 -1.99
C HIS A 6 1.67 -6.19 -0.56
N ILE A 7 2.63 -6.21 0.35
CA ILE A 7 2.41 -6.20 1.79
C ILE A 7 3.11 -4.95 2.32
N GLY A 8 2.36 -4.09 3.00
CA GLY A 8 2.90 -2.85 3.57
C GLY A 8 3.27 -3.03 5.04
N ILE A 9 4.46 -2.60 5.40
CA ILE A 9 4.99 -2.67 6.76
C ILE A 9 5.36 -1.27 7.22
N ALA A 10 4.79 -0.83 8.35
CA ALA A 10 5.10 0.47 8.92
C ALA A 10 6.40 0.38 9.71
N VAL A 11 7.34 1.28 9.41
CA VAL A 11 8.65 1.30 10.06
C VAL A 11 8.98 2.71 10.56
N LYS A 12 9.76 2.80 11.63
CA LYS A 12 10.16 4.09 12.22
C LYS A 12 11.33 4.72 11.49
N ASN A 13 12.25 3.90 10.99
CA ASN A 13 13.47 4.38 10.33
C ASN A 13 13.71 3.56 9.06
N LEU A 14 13.52 4.21 7.92
CA LEU A 14 13.59 3.52 6.64
C LEU A 14 14.98 2.98 6.33
N GLU A 15 16.03 3.78 6.59
CA GLU A 15 17.41 3.36 6.31
C GLU A 15 17.80 2.12 7.10
N GLU A 16 17.48 2.10 8.40
CA GLU A 16 17.78 0.94 9.24
C GLU A 16 16.94 -0.26 8.85
N SER A 17 15.66 -0.04 8.53
CA SER A 17 14.77 -1.11 8.14
C SER A 17 15.15 -1.71 6.79
N ASN A 18 15.65 -0.87 5.87
CA ASN A 18 16.15 -1.37 4.58
C ASN A 18 17.32 -2.34 4.78
N LYS A 19 18.19 -2.06 5.73
CA LYS A 19 19.32 -2.96 6.05
C LYS A 19 18.83 -4.30 6.57
N VAL A 20 17.84 -4.26 7.47
CA VAL A 20 17.26 -5.47 8.05
C VAL A 20 16.65 -6.34 6.96
N PHE A 21 15.81 -5.75 6.11
CA PHE A 21 15.10 -6.52 5.09
C PHE A 21 16.00 -6.93 3.93
N ALA A 22 17.02 -6.15 3.60
CA ALA A 22 18.00 -6.55 2.59
C ALA A 22 18.74 -7.81 3.06
N LYS A 23 19.11 -7.84 4.33
CA LYS A 23 19.80 -9.00 4.91
C LYS A 23 18.87 -10.22 4.95
N LEU A 24 17.63 -10.01 5.40
CA LEU A 24 16.64 -11.08 5.50
C LEU A 24 16.34 -11.69 4.14
N LEU A 25 16.12 -10.85 3.12
CA LEU A 25 15.67 -11.29 1.80
C LEU A 25 16.84 -11.64 0.87
N GLY A 26 18.07 -11.30 1.23
CA GLY A 26 19.24 -11.55 0.41
C GLY A 26 19.35 -10.63 -0.81
N ARG A 27 18.70 -9.48 -0.78
CA ARG A 27 18.73 -8.50 -1.85
C ARG A 27 18.34 -7.13 -1.33
N PRO A 28 18.87 -6.03 -1.91
CA PRO A 28 18.50 -4.68 -1.50
C PRO A 28 17.14 -4.28 -2.05
N HIS A 29 16.57 -3.20 -1.48
CA HIS A 29 15.41 -2.56 -2.09
C HIS A 29 15.82 -2.04 -3.49
N TYR A 30 14.86 -2.00 -4.41
CA TYR A 30 15.16 -1.54 -5.76
C TYR A 30 14.72 -0.11 -6.02
N LYS A 31 13.96 0.47 -5.12
CA LYS A 31 13.43 1.82 -5.30
C LYS A 31 12.96 2.39 -3.97
N ILE A 32 13.06 3.71 -3.83
CA ILE A 32 12.41 4.48 -2.75
C ILE A 32 11.57 5.55 -3.43
N GLU A 33 10.37 5.75 -2.94
CA GLU A 33 9.47 6.77 -3.47
C GLU A 33 8.89 7.58 -2.32
N VAL A 34 8.83 8.91 -2.48
CA VAL A 34 8.17 9.81 -1.54
C VAL A 34 6.76 10.08 -2.06
N VAL A 35 5.76 9.81 -1.23
CA VAL A 35 4.37 10.07 -1.57
C VAL A 35 3.88 11.22 -0.70
N GLU A 36 4.02 12.43 -1.20
CA GLU A 36 3.71 13.66 -0.46
C GLU A 36 2.29 13.70 0.07
N ARG A 37 1.34 13.28 -0.74
CA ARG A 37 -0.07 13.28 -0.35
C ARG A 37 -0.31 12.46 0.91
N GLU A 38 0.36 11.32 1.03
CA GLU A 38 0.18 10.43 2.16
C GLU A 38 1.16 10.73 3.31
N GLY A 39 2.14 11.58 3.05
CA GLY A 39 3.15 11.93 4.06
C GLY A 39 4.05 10.76 4.41
N VAL A 40 4.50 10.01 3.40
CA VAL A 40 5.32 8.81 3.60
C VAL A 40 6.44 8.70 2.59
N ARG A 41 7.43 7.91 2.95
CA ARG A 41 8.52 7.42 2.09
C ARG A 41 8.44 5.91 2.08
N THR A 42 8.50 5.30 0.92
CA THR A 42 8.32 3.86 0.78
C THR A 42 9.52 3.23 0.06
N SER A 43 10.05 2.14 0.63
CA SER A 43 11.05 1.29 -0.02
C SER A 43 10.36 0.06 -0.59
N PHE A 44 10.84 -0.40 -1.74
CA PHE A 44 10.25 -1.54 -2.43
C PHE A 44 11.24 -2.69 -2.55
N PHE A 45 10.82 -3.88 -2.11
CA PHE A 45 11.54 -5.13 -2.29
C PHE A 45 10.67 -6.07 -3.11
N ASP A 46 11.25 -6.77 -4.06
CA ASP A 46 10.51 -7.77 -4.84
C ASP A 46 10.79 -9.17 -4.29
N VAL A 47 9.73 -9.92 -4.02
CA VAL A 47 9.83 -11.28 -3.49
C VAL A 47 8.94 -12.17 -4.35
N GLY A 48 9.51 -12.69 -5.44
CA GLY A 48 8.78 -13.60 -6.32
C GLY A 48 7.52 -13.00 -6.94
N GLY A 49 7.56 -11.70 -7.24
CA GLY A 49 6.43 -11.02 -7.86
C GLY A 49 5.49 -10.34 -6.87
N VAL A 50 5.64 -10.61 -5.59
CA VAL A 50 4.92 -9.89 -4.53
C VAL A 50 5.89 -8.90 -3.92
N LYS A 51 5.49 -7.65 -3.75
CA LYS A 51 6.38 -6.63 -3.19
C LYS A 51 6.22 -6.55 -1.68
N ILE A 52 7.33 -6.33 -0.99
CA ILE A 52 7.33 -5.90 0.40
C ILE A 52 7.61 -4.41 0.36
N GLU A 53 6.74 -3.61 0.94
CA GLU A 53 6.89 -2.15 0.99
C GLU A 53 7.08 -1.70 2.43
N LEU A 54 8.24 -1.10 2.70
CA LEU A 54 8.51 -0.52 4.02
C LEU A 54 8.11 0.94 3.95
N VAL A 55 7.23 1.36 4.86
CA VAL A 55 6.62 2.69 4.80
C VAL A 55 6.96 3.47 6.05
N GLU A 56 7.64 4.62 5.86
CA GLU A 56 8.04 5.52 6.94
C GLU A 56 7.28 6.84 6.80
N ALA A 57 6.79 7.38 7.92
CA ALA A 57 6.12 8.67 7.92
C ALA A 57 7.13 9.79 7.69
N THR A 58 6.76 10.77 6.84
CA THR A 58 7.58 11.98 6.64
C THR A 58 7.02 13.16 7.41
N ARG A 59 5.82 13.02 8.00
CA ARG A 59 5.26 14.05 8.85
C ARG A 59 4.33 13.42 9.90
N PRO A 60 4.15 14.10 11.05
CA PRO A 60 3.44 13.48 12.19
C PRO A 60 1.94 13.29 11.99
N ASP A 61 1.34 13.97 11.03
CA ASP A 61 -0.10 13.82 10.76
C ASP A 61 -0.43 12.72 9.75
N SER A 62 0.56 11.99 9.26
CA SER A 62 0.32 10.90 8.33
C SER A 62 -0.35 9.71 9.01
N ALA A 63 -1.05 8.90 8.22
CA ALA A 63 -1.70 7.69 8.73
C ALA A 63 -0.66 6.71 9.32
N ILE A 64 0.51 6.62 8.71
CA ILE A 64 1.60 5.76 9.18
C ILE A 64 2.13 6.22 10.54
N ALA A 65 2.31 7.54 10.73
CA ALA A 65 2.76 8.06 12.01
C ALA A 65 1.75 7.72 13.12
N LYS A 66 0.46 7.89 12.83
CA LYS A 66 -0.59 7.57 13.78
C LYS A 66 -0.67 6.07 14.08
N PHE A 67 -0.46 5.25 13.07
CA PHE A 67 -0.45 3.80 13.24
C PHE A 67 0.68 3.38 14.18
N ILE A 68 1.89 3.88 13.94
CA ILE A 68 3.07 3.54 14.76
C ILE A 68 2.88 4.02 16.20
N GLU A 69 2.30 5.21 16.38
CA GLU A 69 2.02 5.74 17.71
C GLU A 69 1.10 4.82 18.51
N LYS A 70 0.08 4.27 17.87
CA LYS A 70 -0.89 3.40 18.53
C LYS A 70 -0.43 1.95 18.66
N ARG A 71 0.24 1.43 17.64
CA ARG A 71 0.53 -0.01 17.54
C ARG A 71 2.00 -0.37 17.41
N GLY A 72 2.86 0.63 17.22
CA GLY A 72 4.27 0.37 16.96
C GLY A 72 4.49 -0.06 15.51
N GLU A 73 5.70 -0.50 15.23
CA GLU A 73 6.06 -1.01 13.90
C GLU A 73 5.40 -2.34 13.63
N GLY A 74 5.13 -2.64 12.36
CA GLY A 74 4.59 -3.93 11.98
C GLY A 74 3.76 -3.88 10.72
N LEU A 75 3.07 -4.98 10.46
CA LEU A 75 2.20 -5.11 9.28
C LEU A 75 1.14 -4.01 9.30
N HIS A 76 1.04 -3.29 8.19
CA HIS A 76 0.09 -2.19 8.07
C HIS A 76 -1.07 -2.53 7.13
N HIS A 77 -0.79 -3.09 5.98
CA HIS A 77 -1.85 -3.40 5.03
C HIS A 77 -1.46 -4.51 4.05
N LEU A 78 -2.49 -5.10 3.45
CA LEU A 78 -2.35 -6.03 2.32
C LEU A 78 -2.97 -5.36 1.11
N ALA A 79 -2.30 -5.39 -0.03
CA ALA A 79 -2.79 -4.78 -1.25
C ALA A 79 -3.07 -5.85 -2.31
N PHE A 80 -4.25 -5.78 -2.90
CA PHE A 80 -4.68 -6.70 -3.95
C PHE A 80 -4.83 -5.94 -5.26
N ALA A 81 -4.31 -6.51 -6.32
CA ALA A 81 -4.39 -5.92 -7.64
C ALA A 81 -5.75 -6.18 -8.28
N THR A 82 -6.25 -5.19 -8.99
CA THR A 82 -7.44 -5.30 -9.80
C THR A 82 -7.21 -4.54 -11.10
N ASP A 83 -7.89 -4.92 -12.17
CA ASP A 83 -7.83 -4.20 -13.44
C ASP A 83 -9.08 -3.34 -13.67
N ARG A 84 -9.94 -3.23 -12.66
CA ARG A 84 -11.21 -2.48 -12.73
C ARG A 84 -11.58 -1.92 -11.38
N ILE A 85 -10.73 -1.04 -10.87
CA ILE A 85 -10.85 -0.56 -9.49
C ILE A 85 -12.17 0.15 -9.20
N ASP A 86 -12.67 0.98 -10.13
CA ASP A 86 -13.95 1.67 -9.94
C ASP A 86 -15.10 0.70 -9.76
N ARG A 87 -15.17 -0.28 -10.61
CA ARG A 87 -16.22 -1.29 -10.57
C ARG A 87 -16.08 -2.18 -9.33
N GLN A 88 -14.84 -2.55 -9.00
CA GLN A 88 -14.56 -3.35 -7.83
C GLN A 88 -15.00 -2.65 -6.55
N MET A 89 -14.73 -1.33 -6.45
CA MET A 89 -15.16 -0.53 -5.30
C MET A 89 -16.68 -0.51 -5.19
N GLU A 90 -17.36 -0.33 -6.29
CA GLU A 90 -18.82 -0.32 -6.30
C GLU A 90 -19.39 -1.67 -5.81
N GLU A 91 -18.87 -2.75 -6.34
CA GLU A 91 -19.32 -4.09 -5.94
C GLU A 91 -19.05 -4.36 -4.45
N LEU A 92 -17.84 -4.00 -3.99
CA LEU A 92 -17.45 -4.24 -2.60
C LEU A 92 -18.19 -3.35 -1.61
N SER A 93 -18.66 -2.18 -2.04
CA SER A 93 -19.36 -1.25 -1.15
C SER A 93 -20.66 -1.82 -0.58
N HIS A 94 -21.20 -2.87 -1.18
CA HIS A 94 -22.41 -3.53 -0.68
C HIS A 94 -22.15 -4.31 0.61
N ASP A 95 -20.94 -4.82 0.78
CA ASP A 95 -20.59 -5.68 1.92
C ASP A 95 -19.51 -5.09 2.82
N PHE A 96 -18.74 -4.11 2.33
CA PHE A 96 -17.60 -3.56 3.05
C PHE A 96 -17.67 -2.03 3.09
N THR A 97 -16.97 -1.46 4.06
CA THR A 97 -16.87 0.00 4.19
C THR A 97 -15.59 0.49 3.52
N LEU A 98 -15.75 1.26 2.45
CA LEU A 98 -14.61 1.87 1.76
C LEU A 98 -14.26 3.19 2.43
N LEU A 99 -12.97 3.53 2.46
CA LEU A 99 -12.50 4.76 3.10
C LEU A 99 -12.64 5.99 2.19
N SER A 100 -12.90 5.79 0.89
CA SER A 100 -13.14 6.89 -0.04
C SER A 100 -14.18 6.45 -1.07
N GLU A 101 -14.82 7.42 -1.70
CA GLU A 101 -15.81 7.15 -2.74
C GLU A 101 -15.17 6.83 -4.08
N LYS A 102 -13.97 7.35 -4.30
CA LYS A 102 -13.25 7.20 -5.57
C LYS A 102 -11.81 6.79 -5.30
N PRO A 103 -11.17 6.10 -6.27
CA PRO A 103 -9.76 5.79 -6.13
C PRO A 103 -8.92 7.07 -6.14
N MET A 104 -7.74 7.01 -5.55
CA MET A 104 -6.79 8.11 -5.49
C MET A 104 -5.42 7.63 -5.95
N GLU A 105 -4.55 8.57 -6.26
CA GLU A 105 -3.18 8.24 -6.65
C GLU A 105 -2.37 7.79 -5.45
N GLY A 106 -1.64 6.70 -5.61
CA GLY A 106 -0.74 6.18 -4.59
C GLY A 106 0.66 6.02 -5.12
N ALA A 107 1.48 5.26 -4.38
CA ALA A 107 2.84 4.96 -4.78
C ALA A 107 2.88 4.07 -6.03
N ASP A 108 4.04 4.02 -6.67
CA ASP A 108 4.34 3.08 -7.75
C ASP A 108 3.39 3.21 -8.95
N ASN A 109 2.97 4.45 -9.24
CA ASN A 109 2.09 4.77 -10.38
C ASN A 109 0.81 3.94 -10.37
N LYS A 110 0.19 3.82 -9.19
CA LYS A 110 -1.06 3.08 -9.01
C LYS A 110 -2.21 4.01 -8.65
N MET A 111 -3.41 3.60 -9.04
CA MET A 111 -4.64 4.12 -8.43
C MET A 111 -4.98 3.19 -7.28
N ILE A 112 -5.35 3.74 -6.14
CA ILE A 112 -5.56 2.96 -4.93
C ILE A 112 -6.87 3.31 -4.24
N ALA A 113 -7.37 2.37 -3.43
CA ALA A 113 -8.50 2.58 -2.53
C ALA A 113 -8.35 1.65 -1.35
N PHE A 114 -8.90 2.06 -0.20
CA PHE A 114 -8.78 1.27 1.02
C PHE A 114 -10.15 0.82 1.53
N ILE A 115 -10.17 -0.38 2.10
CA ILE A 115 -11.34 -0.93 2.79
C ILE A 115 -11.08 -0.82 4.30
N HIS A 116 -12.05 -0.28 5.03
CA HIS A 116 -11.94 -0.09 6.46
C HIS A 116 -11.71 -1.42 7.19
N PRO A 117 -10.70 -1.49 8.08
CA PRO A 117 -10.35 -2.74 8.74
C PRO A 117 -11.46 -3.32 9.62
N LYS A 118 -12.43 -2.51 10.07
CA LYS A 118 -13.56 -3.03 10.83
C LYS A 118 -14.37 -4.06 10.05
N THR A 119 -14.39 -3.95 8.73
CA THR A 119 -15.18 -4.86 7.89
C THR A 119 -14.37 -6.02 7.35
N THR A 120 -13.06 -6.06 7.64
CA THR A 120 -12.15 -7.11 7.17
C THR A 120 -11.32 -7.69 8.33
N ASN A 121 -11.97 -7.90 9.47
CA ASN A 121 -11.36 -8.57 10.63
C ASN A 121 -10.10 -7.87 11.16
N GLY A 122 -10.09 -6.55 11.09
CA GLY A 122 -8.98 -5.76 11.63
C GLY A 122 -7.80 -5.58 10.68
N VAL A 123 -7.92 -6.04 9.45
CA VAL A 123 -6.83 -5.91 8.45
C VAL A 123 -7.17 -4.80 7.47
N LEU A 124 -6.29 -3.80 7.35
CA LEU A 124 -6.46 -2.76 6.34
C LEU A 124 -6.16 -3.37 4.97
N ILE A 125 -7.14 -3.30 4.09
CA ILE A 125 -7.03 -3.84 2.72
C ILE A 125 -6.92 -2.69 1.74
N GLU A 126 -5.98 -2.79 0.82
CA GLU A 126 -5.82 -1.83 -0.27
C GLU A 126 -6.16 -2.51 -1.59
N LEU A 127 -6.89 -1.80 -2.44
CA LEU A 127 -7.06 -2.17 -3.84
C LEU A 127 -6.09 -1.32 -4.64
N CYS A 128 -5.43 -1.90 -5.63
CA CYS A 128 -4.54 -1.12 -6.49
C CYS A 128 -4.66 -1.54 -7.94
N GLN A 129 -4.50 -0.56 -8.81
CA GLN A 129 -4.59 -0.75 -10.26
C GLN A 129 -3.53 0.10 -10.93
N ASP A 130 -2.85 -0.45 -11.93
CA ASP A 130 -1.87 0.29 -12.70
C ASP A 130 -2.54 1.43 -13.46
N SER A 131 -2.06 2.65 -13.27
CA SER A 131 -2.57 3.82 -14.00
C SER A 131 -2.34 3.67 -15.51
N ASP A 132 -1.20 3.11 -15.89
CA ASP A 132 -0.84 2.92 -17.30
C ASP A 132 -1.76 1.90 -17.98
N ALA A 133 -2.18 0.84 -17.27
CA ALA A 133 -3.09 -0.15 -17.80
C ALA A 133 -4.44 0.47 -18.16
N THR A 134 -4.92 1.42 -17.35
CA THR A 134 -6.16 2.15 -17.59
C THR A 134 -6.02 3.00 -18.85
N ASP A 135 -4.93 3.72 -19.00
CA ASP A 135 -4.67 4.55 -20.17
C ASP A 135 -4.60 3.72 -21.44
N SER A 136 -3.98 2.55 -21.37
CA SER A 136 -3.86 1.65 -22.51
C SER A 136 -5.23 1.15 -22.99
N GLN A 137 -6.16 0.93 -22.08
CA GLN A 137 -7.50 0.44 -22.39
C GLN A 137 -8.37 1.51 -23.05
N ILE A 138 -8.12 2.77 -22.76
CA ILE A 138 -8.86 3.89 -23.33
C ILE A 138 -8.49 4.11 -24.79
N LYS A 139 -7.30 3.76 -25.15
CA LYS A 139 -6.82 3.90 -26.53
C LYS A 139 -7.33 2.78 -27.41
#